data_c1339fa6733c203796497f761062df47
#
_entry.id   c1339fa6733c203796497f761062df47
#
_cell.length_a   1.000
_cell.length_b   1.000
_cell.length_c   1.000
_cell.angle_alpha   90.00
_cell.angle_beta   90.00
_cell.angle_gamma   90.00
#
_symmetry.space_group_name_H-M   'P 1'
#
loop_
_entity.id
_entity.type
_entity.pdbx_description
1 polymer ?
#
loop_
_entity_poly.entity_id
_entity_poly.type
_entity_poly.pdbx_seq_one_letter_code
_entity_poly.pdbx_strand_id
1 'polypeptide(L)'
;MIQGKNTNFMIYSSKYKYMEIYEMMRLRPREIGKQGKPRKYWSKFRWDGESIEVPLNATEFEKKKAAAKLGEILMDLKNGIHPQSIRQRIKNLKIKTTIIQRNREILDKHIYPFFGLFRPRDVDLDLISNYIEYRYGLNEDGKLQAVHNTIDKELICFQMLIRTVDKHWIVPRPDYEHIQRKGELPPLTFEQIEKTALSVSTRYRVIYWAMAYTALDISDVTGLKKFEIKDGWINSKRGKTKRNIHIPICKELQAEFNKLPTKLDPNALLFPEIQNDKVSKEIIRAFKRVDLPGYGSKYLRRFIASIMADHGYEETLIGTMLAHAPGSKLTAGYIKPYDKTLVEAFACVGRAR
;
A
#
# COMPACT_ATOMS: atom_id res chain seq x y z
N MET A 1 -5.65 34.90 8.00
CA MET A 1 -6.71 35.68 7.33
C MET A 1 -6.32 35.83 5.87
N ILE A 2 -6.77 34.91 5.02
CA ILE A 2 -6.60 35.00 3.56
C ILE A 2 -7.85 35.71 3.05
N GLN A 3 -7.70 36.98 2.73
CA GLN A 3 -8.76 37.76 2.09
C GLN A 3 -9.01 37.21 0.69
N GLY A 4 -10.22 36.67 0.50
CA GLY A 4 -10.70 36.25 -0.79
C GLY A 4 -10.75 37.42 -1.77
N LYS A 5 -10.07 37.29 -2.89
CA LYS A 5 -10.39 38.08 -4.08
C LYS A 5 -11.79 37.71 -4.54
N ASN A 6 -12.74 38.61 -4.22
CA ASN A 6 -14.04 38.65 -4.84
C ASN A 6 -13.87 38.92 -6.34
N THR A 7 -13.72 37.89 -7.14
CA THR A 7 -13.97 37.96 -8.56
C THR A 7 -15.48 37.87 -8.75
N ASN A 8 -16.04 38.94 -9.28
CA ASN A 8 -17.44 39.08 -9.65
C ASN A 8 -17.92 37.86 -10.40
N PHE A 9 -18.64 36.98 -9.69
CA PHE A 9 -19.49 35.93 -10.26
C PHE A 9 -20.74 36.63 -10.79
N MET A 10 -20.62 37.28 -11.93
CA MET A 10 -21.78 37.63 -12.72
C MET A 10 -22.44 36.36 -13.23
N ILE A 11 -23.44 35.96 -12.52
CA ILE A 11 -24.71 35.41 -12.94
C ILE A 11 -24.76 35.03 -14.43
N TYR A 12 -24.27 33.85 -14.77
CA TYR A 12 -24.78 33.07 -15.88
C TYR A 12 -25.75 32.02 -15.32
N SER A 13 -26.80 32.53 -14.63
CA SER A 13 -27.93 31.73 -14.24
C SER A 13 -28.80 31.55 -15.48
N SER A 14 -29.16 30.33 -15.76
CA SER A 14 -30.31 29.90 -16.57
C SER A 14 -30.27 29.94 -18.11
N LYS A 15 -29.12 29.92 -18.79
CA LYS A 15 -29.08 30.06 -20.26
C LYS A 15 -28.79 28.82 -21.09
N TYR A 16 -28.58 27.66 -20.52
CA TYR A 16 -28.49 26.48 -21.38
C TYR A 16 -29.77 25.68 -21.32
N LYS A 17 -30.75 26.06 -22.19
CA LYS A 17 -31.91 25.23 -22.49
C LYS A 17 -31.42 23.89 -23.08
N TYR A 18 -32.20 22.85 -22.90
CA TYR A 18 -31.88 21.49 -23.43
C TYR A 18 -31.47 21.50 -24.92
N MET A 19 -32.00 22.42 -25.72
CA MET A 19 -31.67 22.62 -27.15
C MET A 19 -30.19 23.04 -27.35
N GLU A 20 -29.66 23.95 -26.51
CA GLU A 20 -28.27 24.46 -26.63
C GLU A 20 -27.24 23.35 -26.33
N ILE A 21 -27.55 22.41 -25.45
CA ILE A 21 -26.68 21.27 -25.16
C ILE A 21 -26.47 20.40 -26.41
N TYR A 22 -27.51 20.18 -27.21
CA TYR A 22 -27.39 19.38 -28.43
C TYR A 22 -26.55 20.08 -29.53
N GLU A 23 -26.56 21.41 -29.57
CA GLU A 23 -25.75 22.21 -30.51
C GLU A 23 -24.24 22.19 -30.16
N MET A 24 -23.94 22.01 -28.88
CA MET A 24 -22.54 21.89 -28.43
C MET A 24 -21.94 20.53 -28.71
N MET A 25 -22.74 19.54 -29.07
CA MET A 25 -22.26 18.17 -29.34
C MET A 25 -21.87 17.99 -30.79
N ARG A 26 -20.72 17.39 -31.05
CA ARG A 26 -20.24 17.08 -32.41
C ARG A 26 -19.80 15.62 -32.49
N LEU A 27 -19.94 15.02 -33.68
CA LEU A 27 -19.39 13.71 -33.97
C LEU A 27 -17.94 13.85 -34.45
N ARG A 28 -17.01 13.09 -33.88
CA ARG A 28 -15.64 13.05 -34.41
C ARG A 28 -15.62 12.57 -35.83
N PRO A 29 -14.77 13.14 -36.69
CA PRO A 29 -14.55 12.62 -38.04
C PRO A 29 -14.19 11.12 -37.98
N ARG A 30 -14.53 10.37 -39.02
CA ARG A 30 -14.06 8.98 -39.16
C ARG A 30 -12.54 9.00 -39.35
N GLU A 31 -11.84 8.23 -38.50
CA GLU A 31 -10.39 8.01 -38.71
C GLU A 31 -10.18 7.10 -39.92
N ILE A 32 -9.21 7.43 -40.74
CA ILE A 32 -8.81 6.62 -41.92
C ILE A 32 -8.45 5.22 -41.40
N GLY A 33 -9.01 4.16 -42.00
CA GLY A 33 -8.74 2.76 -41.63
C GLY A 33 -9.67 2.18 -40.56
N LYS A 34 -10.57 2.96 -39.94
CA LYS A 34 -11.57 2.46 -38.95
C LYS A 34 -12.97 2.38 -39.53
N GLN A 35 -13.11 1.91 -40.76
CA GLN A 35 -14.43 1.67 -41.37
C GLN A 35 -15.20 0.61 -40.55
N GLY A 36 -16.49 0.88 -40.31
CA GLY A 36 -17.37 -0.01 -39.51
C GLY A 36 -17.45 0.27 -38.01
N LYS A 37 -16.58 1.09 -37.42
CA LYS A 37 -16.74 1.50 -36.01
C LYS A 37 -17.63 2.75 -35.90
N PRO A 38 -18.58 2.78 -34.95
CA PRO A 38 -19.44 3.93 -34.74
C PRO A 38 -18.62 5.15 -34.33
N ARG A 39 -18.99 6.34 -34.85
CA ARG A 39 -18.40 7.62 -34.46
C ARG A 39 -18.81 7.94 -33.02
N LYS A 40 -17.98 8.72 -32.33
CA LYS A 40 -18.22 9.11 -30.94
C LYS A 40 -18.54 10.60 -30.85
N TYR A 41 -19.44 10.96 -29.96
CA TYR A 41 -19.72 12.34 -29.63
C TYR A 41 -18.61 12.96 -28.79
N TRP A 42 -18.36 14.23 -29.05
CA TRP A 42 -17.49 15.11 -28.27
C TRP A 42 -18.07 16.51 -28.24
N SER A 43 -17.58 17.36 -27.34
CA SER A 43 -17.95 18.77 -27.26
C SER A 43 -16.69 19.62 -27.11
N LYS A 44 -16.71 20.83 -27.71
CA LYS A 44 -15.69 21.87 -27.54
C LYS A 44 -16.40 23.18 -27.27
N PHE A 45 -16.08 23.80 -26.16
CA PHE A 45 -16.67 25.07 -25.73
C PHE A 45 -15.65 25.89 -24.93
N ARG A 46 -15.93 27.17 -24.72
CA ARG A 46 -15.14 28.04 -23.85
C ARG A 46 -15.81 28.15 -22.48
N TRP A 47 -15.00 28.05 -21.44
CA TRP A 47 -15.40 28.25 -20.06
C TRP A 47 -14.29 28.98 -19.33
N ASP A 48 -14.60 30.08 -18.65
CA ASP A 48 -13.66 30.93 -17.92
C ASP A 48 -12.40 31.27 -18.75
N GLY A 49 -12.63 31.67 -20.00
CA GLY A 49 -11.54 32.01 -20.94
C GLY A 49 -10.79 30.83 -21.56
N GLU A 50 -10.94 29.62 -21.04
CA GLU A 50 -10.27 28.42 -21.55
C GLU A 50 -11.12 27.67 -22.58
N SER A 51 -10.45 27.08 -23.59
CA SER A 51 -11.10 26.16 -24.53
C SER A 51 -11.09 24.74 -23.94
N ILE A 52 -12.26 24.23 -23.63
CA ILE A 52 -12.47 22.89 -23.07
C ILE A 52 -12.94 21.95 -24.19
N GLU A 53 -12.22 20.85 -24.39
CA GLU A 53 -12.61 19.78 -25.29
C GLU A 53 -12.80 18.49 -24.50
N VAL A 54 -13.99 17.90 -24.57
CA VAL A 54 -14.35 16.71 -23.80
C VAL A 54 -14.98 15.61 -24.64
N PRO A 55 -14.56 14.36 -24.49
CA PRO A 55 -15.25 13.21 -25.05
C PRO A 55 -16.52 12.92 -24.24
N LEU A 56 -17.63 12.69 -24.90
CA LEU A 56 -18.90 12.40 -24.25
C LEU A 56 -19.15 10.90 -24.02
N ASN A 57 -18.17 10.05 -24.40
CA ASN A 57 -18.20 8.60 -24.22
C ASN A 57 -19.48 7.90 -24.72
N ALA A 58 -20.08 8.47 -25.77
CA ALA A 58 -21.29 7.97 -26.40
C ALA A 58 -21.07 7.86 -27.92
N THR A 59 -21.63 6.83 -28.54
CA THR A 59 -21.58 6.61 -29.97
C THR A 59 -22.63 7.44 -30.70
N GLU A 60 -22.53 7.55 -32.04
CA GLU A 60 -23.48 8.28 -32.88
C GLU A 60 -24.94 7.84 -32.70
N PHE A 61 -25.16 6.63 -32.20
CA PHE A 61 -26.50 6.08 -31.90
C PHE A 61 -27.02 6.46 -30.51
N GLU A 62 -26.17 7.00 -29.63
CA GLU A 62 -26.47 7.29 -28.21
C GLU A 62 -26.57 8.81 -27.95
N LYS A 63 -27.26 9.57 -28.82
CA LYS A 63 -27.33 11.03 -28.72
C LYS A 63 -27.85 11.53 -27.37
N LYS A 64 -28.88 10.88 -26.81
CA LYS A 64 -29.45 11.25 -25.48
C LYS A 64 -28.42 11.05 -24.37
N LYS A 65 -27.62 9.98 -24.44
CA LYS A 65 -26.55 9.70 -23.47
C LYS A 65 -25.42 10.72 -23.56
N ALA A 66 -25.08 11.16 -24.79
CA ALA A 66 -24.12 12.22 -25.00
C ALA A 66 -24.60 13.55 -24.39
N ALA A 67 -25.86 13.91 -24.60
CA ALA A 67 -26.45 15.12 -24.02
C ALA A 67 -26.50 15.11 -22.49
N ALA A 68 -26.92 13.98 -21.89
CA ALA A 68 -26.90 13.82 -20.44
C ALA A 68 -25.46 13.97 -19.88
N LYS A 69 -24.45 13.39 -20.55
CA LYS A 69 -23.06 13.53 -20.14
C LYS A 69 -22.53 14.95 -20.25
N LEU A 70 -22.88 15.69 -21.29
CA LEU A 70 -22.52 17.10 -21.41
C LEU A 70 -23.20 17.95 -20.33
N GLY A 71 -24.48 17.68 -20.02
CA GLY A 71 -25.19 18.33 -18.92
C GLY A 71 -24.50 18.12 -17.56
N GLU A 72 -24.04 16.88 -17.26
CA GLU A 72 -23.24 16.59 -16.06
C GLU A 72 -21.93 17.43 -16.03
N ILE A 73 -21.21 17.51 -17.17
CA ILE A 73 -19.97 18.28 -17.26
C ILE A 73 -20.21 19.77 -17.02
N LEU A 74 -21.26 20.33 -17.60
CA LEU A 74 -21.59 21.74 -17.41
C LEU A 74 -22.02 22.03 -15.95
N MET A 75 -22.71 21.11 -15.31
CA MET A 75 -23.06 21.21 -13.90
C MET A 75 -21.80 21.14 -13.02
N ASP A 76 -20.90 20.20 -13.31
CA ASP A 76 -19.61 20.08 -12.61
C ASP A 76 -18.80 21.38 -12.72
N LEU A 77 -18.71 21.97 -13.92
CA LEU A 77 -18.04 23.26 -14.14
C LEU A 77 -18.69 24.40 -13.34
N LYS A 78 -20.02 24.45 -13.30
CA LYS A 78 -20.76 25.42 -12.49
C LYS A 78 -20.43 25.30 -11.01
N ASN A 79 -20.14 24.08 -10.54
CA ASN A 79 -19.72 23.78 -9.19
C ASN A 79 -18.19 23.88 -8.99
N GLY A 80 -17.45 24.49 -9.91
CA GLY A 80 -16.00 24.65 -9.85
C GLY A 80 -15.20 23.40 -10.18
N ILE A 81 -15.83 22.34 -10.69
CA ILE A 81 -15.16 21.06 -11.02
C ILE A 81 -14.81 21.01 -12.49
N HIS A 82 -13.56 21.25 -12.83
CA HIS A 82 -13.10 21.20 -14.22
C HIS A 82 -13.10 19.77 -14.77
N PRO A 83 -13.59 19.53 -16.04
CA PRO A 83 -13.63 18.18 -16.64
C PRO A 83 -12.27 17.51 -16.79
N GLN A 84 -11.21 18.30 -16.86
CA GLN A 84 -9.83 17.82 -16.89
C GLN A 84 -9.18 17.71 -15.50
N SER A 85 -9.94 18.00 -14.43
CA SER A 85 -9.45 17.80 -13.08
C SER A 85 -9.05 16.34 -12.83
N ILE A 86 -8.14 16.14 -11.92
CA ILE A 86 -7.64 14.80 -11.55
C ILE A 86 -8.80 13.87 -11.21
N ARG A 87 -9.76 14.36 -10.42
CA ARG A 87 -10.93 13.58 -10.01
C ARG A 87 -11.80 13.14 -11.20
N GLN A 88 -12.07 14.05 -12.16
CA GLN A 88 -12.88 13.73 -13.33
C GLN A 88 -12.17 12.85 -14.34
N ARG A 89 -10.86 13.07 -14.56
CA ARG A 89 -10.05 12.21 -15.43
C ARG A 89 -10.04 10.78 -14.93
N ILE A 90 -9.91 10.58 -13.62
CA ILE A 90 -9.88 9.25 -13.01
C ILE A 90 -11.26 8.59 -13.03
N LYS A 91 -12.33 9.35 -12.72
CA LYS A 91 -13.71 8.84 -12.83
C LYS A 91 -14.04 8.35 -14.25
N ASN A 92 -13.50 9.01 -15.27
CA ASN A 92 -13.71 8.67 -16.68
C ASN A 92 -12.83 7.52 -17.18
N LEU A 93 -11.73 7.22 -16.48
CA LEU A 93 -10.94 6.03 -16.76
C LEU A 93 -11.70 4.83 -16.22
N LYS A 94 -12.04 3.86 -17.07
CA LYS A 94 -12.52 2.53 -16.64
C LYS A 94 -11.36 1.77 -16.01
N ILE A 95 -10.83 2.28 -14.88
CA ILE A 95 -9.64 1.71 -14.28
C ILE A 95 -10.07 0.53 -13.41
N LYS A 96 -10.00 -0.65 -13.98
CA LYS A 96 -9.92 -1.92 -13.24
C LYS A 96 -8.49 -2.16 -12.74
N THR A 97 -7.78 -1.15 -12.28
CA THR A 97 -6.41 -1.38 -11.83
C THR A 97 -6.42 -1.75 -10.36
N THR A 98 -5.80 -2.87 -10.06
CA THR A 98 -5.44 -3.37 -8.72
C THR A 98 -4.77 -2.28 -7.86
N ILE A 99 -4.11 -1.32 -8.48
CA ILE A 99 -3.43 -0.19 -7.85
C ILE A 99 -4.43 0.75 -7.17
N ILE A 100 -5.49 1.16 -7.87
CA ILE A 100 -6.51 2.06 -7.30
C ILE A 100 -7.28 1.36 -6.19
N GLN A 101 -7.60 0.08 -6.36
CA GLN A 101 -8.28 -0.67 -5.29
C GLN A 101 -7.43 -0.79 -4.02
N ARG A 102 -6.12 -1.07 -4.16
CA ARG A 102 -5.20 -1.18 -3.01
C ARG A 102 -4.96 0.14 -2.29
N ASN A 103 -5.02 1.24 -3.02
CA ASN A 103 -4.70 2.57 -2.49
C ASN A 103 -5.94 3.44 -2.31
N ARG A 104 -7.14 2.87 -2.43
CA ARG A 104 -8.41 3.61 -2.42
C ARG A 104 -8.56 4.48 -1.16
N GLU A 105 -8.18 3.95 -0.03
CA GLU A 105 -8.26 4.67 1.24
C GLU A 105 -7.38 5.93 1.25
N ILE A 106 -6.14 5.83 0.73
CA ILE A 106 -5.23 6.97 0.60
C ILE A 106 -5.81 8.01 -0.38
N LEU A 107 -6.33 7.54 -1.52
CA LEU A 107 -6.91 8.41 -2.53
C LEU A 107 -8.13 9.17 -1.99
N ASP A 108 -9.07 8.47 -1.38
CA ASP A 108 -10.34 9.04 -0.92
C ASP A 108 -10.15 9.97 0.30
N LYS A 109 -9.25 9.61 1.24
CA LYS A 109 -9.04 10.38 2.48
C LYS A 109 -8.05 11.53 2.36
N HIS A 110 -7.05 11.41 1.47
CA HIS A 110 -5.93 12.36 1.44
C HIS A 110 -5.73 13.03 0.09
N ILE A 111 -5.73 12.25 -1.01
CA ILE A 111 -5.37 12.78 -2.32
C ILE A 111 -6.54 13.54 -2.97
N TYR A 112 -7.72 12.95 -3.04
CA TYR A 112 -8.88 13.61 -3.66
C TYR A 112 -9.37 14.86 -2.93
N PRO A 113 -9.39 14.93 -1.58
CA PRO A 113 -9.77 16.16 -0.90
C PRO A 113 -8.84 17.32 -1.20
N PHE A 114 -7.54 17.06 -1.39
CA PHE A 114 -6.55 18.11 -1.61
C PHE A 114 -6.34 18.40 -3.12
N PHE A 115 -6.04 17.36 -3.91
CA PHE A 115 -5.64 17.51 -5.32
C PHE A 115 -6.78 17.29 -6.32
N GLY A 116 -7.93 16.80 -5.89
CA GLY A 116 -8.96 16.28 -6.80
C GLY A 116 -9.52 17.29 -7.78
N LEU A 117 -9.53 18.57 -7.43
CA LEU A 117 -10.06 19.66 -8.26
C LEU A 117 -9.00 20.23 -9.22
N PHE A 118 -7.71 20.03 -8.94
CA PHE A 118 -6.63 20.52 -9.80
C PHE A 118 -6.50 19.67 -11.07
N ARG A 119 -6.00 20.27 -12.14
CA ARG A 119 -5.57 19.54 -13.34
C ARG A 119 -4.16 19.01 -13.11
N PRO A 120 -3.75 17.88 -13.71
CA PRO A 120 -2.38 17.36 -13.55
C PRO A 120 -1.29 18.41 -13.84
N ARG A 121 -1.49 19.28 -14.83
CA ARG A 121 -0.55 20.33 -15.20
C ARG A 121 -0.43 21.47 -14.19
N ASP A 122 -1.44 21.63 -13.33
CA ASP A 122 -1.46 22.69 -12.30
C ASP A 122 -0.80 22.23 -10.98
N VAL A 123 -0.36 20.97 -10.94
CA VAL A 123 0.34 20.41 -9.77
C VAL A 123 1.82 20.72 -9.89
N ASP A 124 2.23 21.79 -9.27
CA ASP A 124 3.60 22.26 -9.18
C ASP A 124 4.27 21.94 -7.85
N LEU A 125 5.49 22.43 -7.67
CA LEU A 125 6.27 22.22 -6.46
C LEU A 125 5.62 22.86 -5.24
N ASP A 126 5.05 24.07 -5.40
CA ASP A 126 4.43 24.83 -4.32
C ASP A 126 3.18 24.13 -3.82
N LEU A 127 2.35 23.60 -4.73
CA LEU A 127 1.16 22.84 -4.35
C LEU A 127 1.52 21.54 -3.60
N ILE A 128 2.59 20.85 -4.00
CA ILE A 128 3.10 19.68 -3.27
C ILE A 128 3.65 20.08 -1.91
N SER A 129 4.39 21.19 -1.80
CA SER A 129 4.90 21.71 -0.52
C SER A 129 3.74 22.02 0.43
N ASN A 130 2.71 22.70 -0.04
CA ASN A 130 1.51 23.00 0.74
C ASN A 130 0.80 21.72 1.21
N TYR A 131 0.78 20.65 0.39
CA TYR A 131 0.25 19.35 0.79
C TYR A 131 1.07 18.72 1.92
N ILE A 132 2.40 18.77 1.82
CA ILE A 132 3.31 18.23 2.82
C ILE A 132 3.13 18.97 4.15
N GLU A 133 3.07 20.29 4.13
CA GLU A 133 2.82 21.12 5.33
C GLU A 133 1.46 20.80 5.96
N TYR A 134 0.41 20.69 5.14
CA TYR A 134 -0.91 20.29 5.61
C TYR A 134 -0.87 18.93 6.31
N ARG A 135 -0.13 17.96 5.75
CA ARG A 135 -0.02 16.62 6.33
C ARG A 135 0.89 16.54 7.56
N TYR A 136 1.84 17.45 7.71
CA TYR A 136 2.63 17.62 8.94
C TYR A 136 1.88 18.36 10.04
N GLY A 137 0.76 18.98 9.74
CA GLY A 137 -0.07 19.68 10.73
C GLY A 137 -0.48 18.78 11.90
N LEU A 138 -0.82 19.39 13.01
CA LEU A 138 -1.34 18.68 14.17
C LEU A 138 -2.84 18.39 13.98
N ASN A 139 -3.28 17.21 14.42
CA ASN A 139 -4.70 16.88 14.52
C ASN A 139 -5.32 17.55 15.79
N GLU A 140 -6.63 17.37 16.00
CA GLU A 140 -7.36 17.90 17.16
C GLU A 140 -6.77 17.45 18.51
N ASP A 141 -6.08 16.29 18.55
CA ASP A 141 -5.42 15.76 19.74
C ASP A 141 -3.98 16.31 19.93
N GLY A 142 -3.52 17.26 19.11
CA GLY A 142 -2.15 17.78 19.14
C GLY A 142 -1.08 16.79 18.64
N LYS A 143 -1.45 15.77 17.90
CA LYS A 143 -0.52 14.78 17.30
C LYS A 143 -0.33 15.07 15.82
N LEU A 144 0.87 14.79 15.30
CA LEU A 144 1.13 14.88 13.86
C LEU A 144 0.12 14.02 13.07
N GLN A 145 -0.52 14.61 12.07
CA GLN A 145 -1.47 13.91 11.19
C GLN A 145 -0.77 12.79 10.41
N ALA A 146 0.44 13.04 9.95
CA ALA A 146 1.25 12.06 9.25
C ALA A 146 2.75 12.24 9.54
N VAL A 147 3.50 11.16 9.41
CA VAL A 147 4.98 11.19 9.42
C VAL A 147 5.50 11.08 7.99
N HIS A 148 6.74 11.51 7.77
CA HIS A 148 7.40 11.53 6.47
C HIS A 148 7.11 10.29 5.59
N ASN A 149 7.37 9.09 6.09
CA ASN A 149 7.14 7.84 5.34
C ASN A 149 5.67 7.61 4.94
N THR A 150 4.72 8.22 5.62
CA THR A 150 3.29 8.16 5.28
C THR A 150 3.01 9.11 4.12
N ILE A 151 3.52 10.34 4.21
CA ILE A 151 3.40 11.36 3.16
C ILE A 151 4.06 10.86 1.86
N ASP A 152 5.27 10.29 1.95
CA ASP A 152 5.93 9.66 0.79
C ASP A 152 5.08 8.60 0.10
N LYS A 153 4.43 7.73 0.87
CA LYS A 153 3.53 6.73 0.31
C LYS A 153 2.30 7.35 -0.36
N GLU A 154 1.77 8.42 0.21
CA GLU A 154 0.67 9.19 -0.36
C GLU A 154 1.09 9.82 -1.70
N LEU A 155 2.27 10.45 -1.76
CA LEU A 155 2.82 11.04 -2.97
C LEU A 155 3.17 9.98 -4.04
N ILE A 156 3.68 8.81 -3.63
CA ILE A 156 3.88 7.66 -4.55
C ILE A 156 2.55 7.19 -5.11
N CYS A 157 1.53 7.08 -4.27
CA CYS A 157 0.18 6.71 -4.68
C CYS A 157 -0.39 7.72 -5.67
N PHE A 158 -0.21 9.01 -5.40
CA PHE A 158 -0.59 10.11 -6.27
C PHE A 158 0.14 10.04 -7.62
N GLN A 159 1.45 9.85 -7.62
CA GLN A 159 2.25 9.64 -8.82
C GLN A 159 1.72 8.49 -9.70
N MET A 160 1.45 7.34 -9.07
CA MET A 160 0.91 6.16 -9.77
C MET A 160 -0.46 6.46 -10.39
N LEU A 161 -1.29 7.22 -9.68
CA LEU A 161 -2.60 7.63 -10.15
C LEU A 161 -2.49 8.55 -11.38
N ILE A 162 -1.69 9.61 -11.29
CA ILE A 162 -1.52 10.55 -12.40
C ILE A 162 -0.92 9.89 -13.62
N ARG A 163 0.02 8.96 -13.46
CA ARG A 163 0.61 8.20 -14.59
C ARG A 163 -0.41 7.33 -15.35
N THR A 164 -1.57 7.07 -14.79
CA THR A 164 -2.65 6.43 -15.55
C THR A 164 -3.28 7.38 -16.59
N VAL A 165 -3.11 8.69 -16.39
CA VAL A 165 -3.63 9.76 -17.25
C VAL A 165 -2.54 10.35 -18.11
N ASP A 166 -1.38 10.59 -17.53
CA ASP A 166 -0.17 11.10 -18.18
C ASP A 166 1.04 10.24 -17.76
N LYS A 167 1.51 9.39 -18.68
CA LYS A 167 2.57 8.41 -18.40
C LYS A 167 3.92 9.04 -18.05
N HIS A 168 4.15 10.25 -18.50
CA HIS A 168 5.44 10.96 -18.37
C HIS A 168 5.46 11.91 -17.18
N TRP A 169 4.33 12.15 -16.55
CA TRP A 169 4.26 13.08 -15.42
C TRP A 169 4.97 12.52 -14.18
N ILE A 170 5.76 13.40 -13.55
CA ILE A 170 6.51 13.10 -12.32
C ILE A 170 6.03 14.07 -11.25
N VAL A 171 5.69 13.56 -10.06
CA VAL A 171 5.38 14.40 -8.91
C VAL A 171 6.61 15.20 -8.53
N PRO A 172 6.54 16.55 -8.57
CA PRO A 172 7.62 17.36 -8.00
C PRO A 172 7.85 16.96 -6.54
N ARG A 173 9.11 16.88 -6.15
CA ARG A 173 9.45 16.55 -4.74
C ARG A 173 10.33 17.66 -4.22
N PRO A 174 9.81 18.51 -3.31
CA PRO A 174 10.65 19.46 -2.59
C PRO A 174 11.56 18.70 -1.63
N ASP A 175 12.72 19.29 -1.38
CA ASP A 175 13.53 18.91 -0.22
C ASP A 175 12.80 19.34 1.04
N TYR A 176 12.47 18.42 1.91
CA TYR A 176 11.87 18.73 3.19
C TYR A 176 12.48 17.87 4.29
N GLU A 177 12.49 18.45 5.47
CA GLU A 177 13.15 17.83 6.63
C GLU A 177 12.47 16.51 7.00
N HIS A 178 13.27 15.46 7.08
CA HIS A 178 12.79 14.15 7.51
C HIS A 178 12.57 14.16 9.01
N ILE A 179 11.34 14.27 9.46
CA ILE A 179 11.02 14.03 10.86
C ILE A 179 11.35 12.56 11.18
N GLN A 180 12.49 12.38 11.83
CA GLN A 180 12.96 11.06 12.22
C GLN A 180 11.96 10.44 13.21
N ARG A 181 11.68 9.17 13.02
CA ARG A 181 10.97 8.39 14.05
C ARG A 181 11.85 8.37 15.30
N LYS A 182 11.20 8.33 16.49
CA LYS A 182 11.88 7.96 17.75
C LYS A 182 12.85 6.83 17.47
N GLY A 183 14.06 6.93 18.03
CA GLY A 183 15.16 5.99 17.82
C GLY A 183 14.69 4.54 17.87
N GLU A 184 15.38 3.67 17.17
CA GLU A 184 15.06 2.25 17.20
C GLU A 184 15.26 1.69 18.61
N LEU A 185 14.31 0.89 19.07
CA LEU A 185 14.45 0.20 20.34
C LEU A 185 15.59 -0.82 20.23
N PRO A 186 16.33 -1.10 21.33
CA PRO A 186 17.40 -2.06 21.34
C PRO A 186 16.92 -3.46 20.93
N PRO A 187 17.81 -4.35 20.50
CA PRO A 187 17.48 -5.76 20.25
C PRO A 187 16.87 -6.39 21.50
N LEU A 188 15.93 -7.32 21.31
CA LEU A 188 15.36 -8.10 22.40
C LEU A 188 16.36 -9.16 22.85
N THR A 189 16.39 -9.45 24.16
CA THR A 189 17.10 -10.61 24.71
C THR A 189 16.21 -11.86 24.68
N PHE A 190 16.82 -13.04 24.78
CA PHE A 190 16.05 -14.29 24.83
C PHE A 190 15.12 -14.35 26.05
N GLU A 191 15.59 -13.87 27.19
CA GLU A 191 14.78 -13.78 28.42
C GLU A 191 13.52 -12.91 28.22
N GLN A 192 13.67 -11.77 27.55
CA GLN A 192 12.53 -10.90 27.20
C GLN A 192 11.55 -11.60 26.24
N ILE A 193 12.05 -12.39 25.28
CA ILE A 193 11.23 -13.20 24.39
C ILE A 193 10.43 -14.24 25.18
N GLU A 194 11.07 -14.99 26.09
CA GLU A 194 10.40 -16.00 26.92
C GLU A 194 9.36 -15.37 27.84
N LYS A 195 9.73 -14.32 28.57
CA LYS A 195 8.81 -13.59 29.43
C LYS A 195 7.59 -13.09 28.67
N THR A 196 7.80 -12.56 27.46
CA THR A 196 6.70 -12.12 26.62
C THR A 196 5.84 -13.29 26.15
N ALA A 197 6.44 -14.42 25.75
CA ALA A 197 5.72 -15.62 25.31
C ALA A 197 4.75 -16.13 26.39
N LEU A 198 5.16 -16.12 27.64
CA LEU A 198 4.31 -16.52 28.79
C LEU A 198 3.11 -15.58 28.94
N SER A 199 3.27 -14.32 28.58
CA SER A 199 2.23 -13.29 28.61
C SER A 199 1.27 -13.34 27.39
N VAL A 200 1.68 -13.98 26.29
CA VAL A 200 0.81 -14.17 25.11
C VAL A 200 -0.30 -15.16 25.43
N SER A 201 -1.53 -14.85 25.05
CA SER A 201 -2.66 -15.77 25.23
C SER A 201 -2.41 -17.11 24.52
N THR A 202 -2.85 -18.20 25.12
CA THR A 202 -2.56 -19.58 24.67
C THR A 202 -2.88 -19.79 23.18
N ARG A 203 -3.97 -19.18 22.70
CA ARG A 203 -4.40 -19.25 21.29
C ARG A 203 -3.34 -18.76 20.30
N TYR A 204 -2.52 -17.76 20.68
CA TYR A 204 -1.54 -17.13 19.80
C TYR A 204 -0.09 -17.47 20.15
N ARG A 205 0.13 -18.20 21.24
CA ARG A 205 1.48 -18.49 21.77
C ARG A 205 2.33 -19.30 20.79
N VAL A 206 1.75 -20.30 20.13
CA VAL A 206 2.47 -21.09 19.13
C VAL A 206 2.86 -20.23 17.92
N ILE A 207 2.00 -19.29 17.51
CA ILE A 207 2.31 -18.34 16.43
C ILE A 207 3.45 -17.41 16.85
N TYR A 208 3.42 -16.91 18.08
CA TYR A 208 4.50 -16.10 18.63
C TYR A 208 5.84 -16.83 18.59
N TRP A 209 5.88 -18.07 19.06
CA TRP A 209 7.09 -18.89 19.02
C TRP A 209 7.54 -19.21 17.59
N ALA A 210 6.62 -19.51 16.68
CA ALA A 210 6.94 -19.71 15.28
C ALA A 210 7.62 -18.46 14.70
N MET A 211 7.14 -17.26 15.01
CA MET A 211 7.78 -16.02 14.58
C MET A 211 9.13 -15.79 15.26
N ALA A 212 9.23 -16.08 16.56
CA ALA A 212 10.47 -15.88 17.33
C ALA A 212 11.60 -16.83 16.93
N TYR A 213 11.27 -18.03 16.43
CA TYR A 213 12.30 -19.02 15.99
C TYR A 213 12.57 -19.01 14.50
N THR A 214 11.68 -18.46 13.67
CA THR A 214 11.82 -18.53 12.20
C THR A 214 12.02 -17.18 11.53
N ALA A 215 11.81 -16.10 12.27
CA ALA A 215 11.75 -14.74 11.72
C ALA A 215 10.69 -14.53 10.62
N LEU A 216 9.71 -15.41 10.47
CA LEU A 216 8.61 -15.25 9.53
C LEU A 216 7.66 -14.12 9.98
N ASP A 217 7.04 -13.46 9.00
CA ASP A 217 6.00 -12.48 9.30
C ASP A 217 4.69 -13.17 9.74
N ILE A 218 3.80 -12.45 10.42
CA ILE A 218 2.51 -12.98 10.88
C ILE A 218 1.76 -13.68 9.75
N SER A 219 1.67 -13.04 8.58
CA SER A 219 0.96 -13.58 7.43
C SER A 219 1.58 -14.86 6.87
N ASP A 220 2.90 -15.00 6.97
CA ASP A 220 3.59 -16.19 6.50
C ASP A 220 3.36 -17.34 7.48
N VAL A 221 3.43 -17.10 8.81
CA VAL A 221 3.15 -18.10 9.84
C VAL A 221 1.68 -18.55 9.83
N THR A 222 0.73 -17.61 9.81
CA THR A 222 -0.70 -17.95 9.83
C THR A 222 -1.17 -18.60 8.54
N GLY A 223 -0.44 -18.38 7.44
CA GLY A 223 -0.69 -19.01 6.14
C GLY A 223 -0.08 -20.41 5.97
N LEU A 224 0.71 -20.89 6.94
CA LEU A 224 1.34 -22.22 6.86
C LEU A 224 0.30 -23.33 6.78
N LYS A 225 0.53 -24.27 5.86
CA LYS A 225 -0.25 -25.49 5.67
C LYS A 225 0.51 -26.68 6.25
N LYS A 226 -0.20 -27.73 6.59
CA LYS A 226 0.39 -28.93 7.18
C LYS A 226 1.48 -29.55 6.32
N PHE A 227 1.27 -29.66 4.99
CA PHE A 227 2.24 -30.26 4.08
C PHE A 227 3.55 -29.48 3.94
N GLU A 228 3.54 -28.18 4.31
CA GLU A 228 4.72 -27.30 4.25
C GLU A 228 5.67 -27.54 5.42
N ILE A 229 5.22 -28.30 6.46
CA ILE A 229 6.05 -28.75 7.57
C ILE A 229 6.33 -30.23 7.39
N LYS A 230 7.55 -30.55 6.99
CA LYS A 230 7.95 -31.92 6.69
C LYS A 230 9.44 -32.14 7.01
N ASP A 231 9.75 -33.31 7.57
CA ASP A 231 11.12 -33.77 7.82
C ASP A 231 12.00 -32.75 8.60
N GLY A 232 11.39 -32.04 9.55
CA GLY A 232 12.08 -31.02 10.36
C GLY A 232 12.29 -29.66 9.64
N TRP A 233 11.58 -29.42 8.55
CA TRP A 233 11.69 -28.19 7.77
C TRP A 233 10.35 -27.52 7.53
N ILE A 234 10.38 -26.19 7.43
CA ILE A 234 9.32 -25.37 6.86
C ILE A 234 9.67 -25.08 5.42
N ASN A 235 8.91 -25.63 4.48
CA ASN A 235 9.05 -25.43 3.04
C ASN A 235 7.80 -24.73 2.51
N SER A 236 7.86 -23.42 2.33
CA SER A 236 6.73 -22.60 1.94
C SER A 236 7.14 -21.49 0.96
N LYS A 237 6.20 -20.61 0.65
CA LYS A 237 6.46 -19.41 -0.15
C LYS A 237 5.96 -18.17 0.56
N ARG A 238 6.80 -17.15 0.62
CA ARG A 238 6.44 -15.86 1.18
C ARG A 238 5.23 -15.26 0.47
N GLY A 239 4.20 -14.93 1.21
CA GLY A 239 2.96 -14.37 0.66
C GLY A 239 3.18 -13.10 -0.17
N LYS A 240 4.06 -12.20 0.30
CA LYS A 240 4.32 -10.90 -0.32
C LYS A 240 5.26 -10.96 -1.52
N THR A 241 6.35 -11.71 -1.44
CA THR A 241 7.44 -11.70 -2.44
C THR A 241 7.48 -12.94 -3.30
N LYS A 242 6.67 -13.96 -2.99
CA LYS A 242 6.62 -15.28 -3.64
C LYS A 242 7.95 -16.04 -3.60
N ARG A 243 8.87 -15.63 -2.72
CA ARG A 243 10.16 -16.31 -2.51
C ARG A 243 9.98 -17.57 -1.72
N ASN A 244 10.82 -18.55 -2.00
CA ASN A 244 10.84 -19.78 -1.26
C ASN A 244 11.34 -19.51 0.19
N ILE A 245 10.66 -20.15 1.13
CA ILE A 245 11.02 -20.27 2.54
C ILE A 245 11.53 -21.69 2.71
N HIS A 246 12.74 -21.82 3.23
CA HIS A 246 13.34 -23.10 3.56
C HIS A 246 14.08 -22.94 4.90
N ILE A 247 13.40 -23.30 5.99
CA ILE A 247 13.83 -23.01 7.36
C ILE A 247 13.79 -24.30 8.17
N PRO A 248 14.90 -24.67 8.85
CA PRO A 248 14.89 -25.82 9.75
C PRO A 248 14.08 -25.51 11.01
N ILE A 249 13.41 -26.51 11.53
CA ILE A 249 12.63 -26.44 12.76
C ILE A 249 13.49 -26.89 13.92
N CYS A 250 13.79 -25.99 14.86
CA CYS A 250 14.49 -26.35 16.09
C CYS A 250 13.60 -27.22 17.00
N LYS A 251 14.20 -27.91 17.96
CA LYS A 251 13.47 -28.83 18.88
C LYS A 251 12.38 -28.10 19.66
N GLU A 252 12.64 -26.88 20.07
CA GLU A 252 11.71 -26.05 20.84
C GLU A 252 10.47 -25.70 20.00
N LEU A 253 10.67 -25.27 18.73
CA LEU A 253 9.58 -24.98 17.85
C LEU A 253 8.78 -26.24 17.47
N GLN A 254 9.45 -27.37 17.30
CA GLN A 254 8.79 -28.66 17.08
C GLN A 254 7.89 -29.02 18.25
N ALA A 255 8.35 -28.81 19.49
CA ALA A 255 7.56 -29.04 20.70
C ALA A 255 6.31 -28.12 20.73
N GLU A 256 6.42 -26.88 20.28
CA GLU A 256 5.26 -25.99 20.15
C GLU A 256 4.27 -26.44 19.07
N PHE A 257 4.76 -26.88 17.91
CA PHE A 257 3.90 -27.40 16.85
C PHE A 257 3.18 -28.70 17.27
N ASN A 258 3.80 -29.54 18.06
CA ASN A 258 3.20 -30.76 18.58
C ASN A 258 2.00 -30.51 19.52
N LYS A 259 1.83 -29.28 20.04
CA LYS A 259 0.66 -28.87 20.84
C LYS A 259 -0.56 -28.55 19.96
N LEU A 260 -0.36 -28.40 18.65
CA LEU A 260 -1.45 -28.12 17.72
C LEU A 260 -2.29 -29.38 17.45
N PRO A 261 -3.60 -29.24 17.25
CA PRO A 261 -4.46 -30.37 16.88
C PRO A 261 -3.96 -31.07 15.61
N THR A 262 -3.98 -32.38 15.61
CA THR A 262 -3.62 -33.17 14.41
C THR A 262 -4.62 -32.89 13.30
N LYS A 263 -4.11 -32.45 12.14
CA LYS A 263 -4.90 -32.25 10.93
C LYS A 263 -4.74 -33.43 10.01
N LEU A 264 -5.83 -33.99 9.52
CA LEU A 264 -5.82 -35.09 8.54
C LEU A 264 -5.55 -34.58 7.12
N ASP A 265 -6.16 -33.42 6.75
CA ASP A 265 -5.95 -32.80 5.43
C ASP A 265 -4.57 -32.11 5.37
N PRO A 266 -3.69 -32.54 4.46
CA PRO A 266 -2.38 -31.90 4.25
C PRO A 266 -2.48 -30.42 3.85
N ASN A 267 -3.55 -30.02 3.18
CA ASN A 267 -3.77 -28.64 2.72
C ASN A 267 -4.41 -27.75 3.81
N ALA A 268 -4.79 -28.33 4.96
CA ALA A 268 -5.36 -27.54 6.03
C ALA A 268 -4.34 -26.54 6.59
N LEU A 269 -4.80 -25.33 6.90
CA LEU A 269 -4.00 -24.36 7.63
C LEU A 269 -3.68 -24.87 9.03
N LEU A 270 -2.46 -24.63 9.50
CA LEU A 270 -2.07 -24.92 10.87
C LEU A 270 -2.86 -24.07 11.87
N PHE A 271 -3.16 -22.84 11.49
CA PHE A 271 -3.83 -21.84 12.30
C PHE A 271 -5.12 -21.36 11.63
N PRO A 272 -6.19 -22.19 11.56
CA PRO A 272 -7.45 -21.79 10.96
C PRO A 272 -8.09 -20.66 11.78
N GLU A 273 -8.86 -19.80 11.10
CA GLU A 273 -9.65 -18.71 11.71
C GLU A 273 -8.84 -17.65 12.48
N ILE A 274 -7.54 -17.57 12.27
CA ILE A 274 -6.68 -16.56 12.85
C ILE A 274 -6.63 -15.32 11.98
N GLN A 275 -6.92 -14.17 12.56
CA GLN A 275 -6.83 -12.86 11.92
C GLN A 275 -5.49 -12.20 12.28
N ASN A 276 -4.72 -11.80 11.27
CA ASN A 276 -3.36 -11.27 11.43
C ASN A 276 -3.31 -10.01 12.30
N ASP A 277 -4.28 -9.13 12.19
CA ASP A 277 -4.37 -7.92 13.00
C ASP A 277 -4.65 -8.21 14.48
N LYS A 278 -5.41 -9.26 14.80
CA LYS A 278 -5.60 -9.73 16.17
C LYS A 278 -4.31 -10.29 16.77
N VAL A 279 -3.56 -11.08 15.99
CA VAL A 279 -2.21 -11.56 16.40
C VAL A 279 -1.29 -10.38 16.69
N SER A 280 -1.22 -9.41 15.77
CA SER A 280 -0.37 -8.24 15.93
C SER A 280 -0.72 -7.43 17.18
N LYS A 281 -2.01 -7.19 17.41
CA LYS A 281 -2.49 -6.49 18.61
C LYS A 281 -2.18 -7.26 19.89
N GLU A 282 -2.32 -8.58 19.90
CA GLU A 282 -2.02 -9.41 21.07
C GLU A 282 -0.52 -9.39 21.38
N ILE A 283 0.35 -9.51 20.39
CA ILE A 283 1.80 -9.43 20.58
C ILE A 283 2.20 -8.07 21.18
N ILE A 284 1.65 -6.96 20.69
CA ILE A 284 1.90 -5.63 21.24
C ILE A 284 1.43 -5.54 22.70
N ARG A 285 0.26 -6.10 23.03
CA ARG A 285 -0.25 -6.14 24.40
C ARG A 285 0.62 -7.01 25.31
N ALA A 286 1.10 -8.14 24.81
CA ALA A 286 1.98 -9.04 25.54
C ALA A 286 3.29 -8.34 25.92
N PHE A 287 3.93 -7.63 24.97
CA PHE A 287 5.12 -6.82 25.29
C PHE A 287 4.83 -5.74 26.34
N LYS A 288 3.68 -5.07 26.25
CA LYS A 288 3.29 -4.07 27.27
C LYS A 288 3.12 -4.68 28.67
N ARG A 289 2.56 -5.91 28.78
CA ARG A 289 2.37 -6.58 30.08
C ARG A 289 3.68 -6.94 30.76
N VAL A 290 4.78 -7.00 30.04
CA VAL A 290 6.12 -7.31 30.56
C VAL A 290 7.04 -6.09 30.56
N ASP A 291 6.47 -4.88 30.57
CA ASP A 291 7.15 -3.59 30.63
C ASP A 291 8.07 -3.29 29.44
N LEU A 292 7.71 -3.80 28.25
CA LEU A 292 8.39 -3.56 26.97
C LEU A 292 7.49 -2.79 25.98
N PRO A 293 7.08 -1.54 26.29
CA PRO A 293 6.23 -0.77 25.41
C PRO A 293 6.98 -0.36 24.12
N GLY A 294 6.27 -0.35 22.99
CA GLY A 294 6.83 0.02 21.69
C GLY A 294 7.34 -1.17 20.87
N TYR A 295 7.56 -2.33 21.52
CA TYR A 295 7.87 -3.56 20.80
C TYR A 295 6.63 -4.17 20.16
N GLY A 296 6.84 -4.97 19.12
CA GLY A 296 5.79 -5.69 18.39
C GLY A 296 6.40 -6.77 17.50
N SER A 297 5.60 -7.40 16.66
CA SER A 297 5.97 -8.57 15.86
C SER A 297 7.26 -8.40 15.02
N LYS A 298 7.51 -7.18 14.48
CA LYS A 298 8.73 -6.91 13.72
C LYS A 298 10.03 -7.10 14.53
N TYR A 299 9.95 -6.94 15.86
CA TYR A 299 11.12 -7.09 16.71
C TYR A 299 11.49 -8.55 16.96
N LEU A 300 10.55 -9.50 16.83
CA LEU A 300 10.86 -10.93 16.83
C LEU A 300 11.76 -11.30 15.63
N ARG A 301 11.46 -10.71 14.47
CA ARG A 301 12.30 -10.90 13.29
C ARG A 301 13.68 -10.23 13.42
N ARG A 302 13.74 -9.04 14.03
CA ARG A 302 15.02 -8.36 14.34
C ARG A 302 15.83 -9.14 15.37
N PHE A 303 15.20 -9.75 16.36
CA PHE A 303 15.85 -10.60 17.35
C PHE A 303 16.65 -11.72 16.67
N ILE A 304 16.05 -12.47 15.75
CA ILE A 304 16.75 -13.51 14.99
C ILE A 304 17.95 -12.93 14.22
N ALA A 305 17.74 -11.84 13.49
CA ALA A 305 18.83 -11.23 12.73
C ALA A 305 19.98 -10.77 13.61
N SER A 306 19.68 -10.20 14.79
CA SER A 306 20.69 -9.75 15.76
C SER A 306 21.47 -10.93 16.34
N ILE A 307 20.80 -12.00 16.78
CA ILE A 307 21.48 -13.19 17.29
C ILE A 307 22.42 -13.80 16.24
N MET A 308 21.97 -13.90 14.99
CA MET A 308 22.81 -14.43 13.92
C MET A 308 24.02 -13.53 13.65
N ALA A 309 23.84 -12.22 13.66
CA ALA A 309 24.94 -11.26 13.50
C ALA A 309 25.94 -11.39 14.66
N ASP A 310 25.48 -11.52 15.91
CA ASP A 310 26.33 -11.71 17.09
C ASP A 310 27.14 -13.03 17.06
N HIS A 311 26.57 -14.03 16.37
CA HIS A 311 27.28 -15.29 16.11
C HIS A 311 28.21 -15.26 14.87
N GLY A 312 28.40 -14.08 14.26
CA GLY A 312 29.32 -13.87 13.14
C GLY A 312 28.81 -14.36 11.78
N TYR A 313 27.50 -14.61 11.62
CA TYR A 313 26.96 -14.95 10.31
C TYR A 313 26.89 -13.72 9.39
N GLU A 314 27.28 -13.90 8.14
CA GLU A 314 27.30 -12.84 7.15
C GLU A 314 25.87 -12.32 6.84
N GLU A 315 25.77 -11.01 6.55
CA GLU A 315 24.50 -10.35 6.21
C GLU A 315 23.80 -11.03 5.03
N THR A 316 24.53 -11.55 4.05
CA THR A 316 23.99 -12.28 2.90
C THR A 316 23.26 -13.57 3.31
N LEU A 317 23.83 -14.31 4.27
CA LEU A 317 23.21 -15.52 4.82
C LEU A 317 21.97 -15.15 5.63
N ILE A 318 22.09 -14.17 6.53
CA ILE A 318 20.97 -13.66 7.32
C ILE A 318 19.84 -13.19 6.39
N GLY A 319 20.16 -12.43 5.34
CA GLY A 319 19.20 -11.98 4.33
C GLY A 319 18.49 -13.12 3.61
N THR A 320 19.22 -14.20 3.28
CA THR A 320 18.64 -15.39 2.65
C THR A 320 17.66 -16.08 3.60
N MET A 321 18.05 -16.28 4.85
CA MET A 321 17.21 -16.90 5.88
C MET A 321 15.97 -16.07 6.19
N LEU A 322 16.10 -14.75 6.17
CA LEU A 322 14.97 -13.83 6.28
C LEU A 322 14.12 -13.73 4.99
N ALA A 323 14.44 -14.49 3.95
CA ALA A 323 13.85 -14.38 2.62
C ALA A 323 13.78 -12.94 2.09
N HIS A 324 14.86 -12.15 2.31
CA HIS A 324 15.03 -10.82 1.76
C HIS A 324 15.45 -10.86 0.28
N ALA A 325 15.28 -9.71 -0.41
CA ALA A 325 15.86 -9.56 -1.73
C ALA A 325 17.38 -9.54 -1.62
N PRO A 326 18.11 -10.28 -2.49
CA PRO A 326 19.56 -10.15 -2.56
C PRO A 326 19.96 -8.71 -2.86
N GLY A 327 20.97 -8.20 -2.17
CA GLY A 327 21.47 -6.84 -2.39
C GLY A 327 22.15 -6.65 -3.76
N SER A 328 22.69 -7.74 -4.34
CA SER A 328 23.26 -7.76 -5.69
C SER A 328 22.52 -8.79 -6.56
N LYS A 329 22.00 -8.35 -7.71
CA LYS A 329 21.21 -9.19 -8.62
C LYS A 329 21.97 -10.35 -9.24
N LEU A 330 23.30 -10.25 -9.38
CA LEU A 330 24.12 -11.24 -10.07
C LEU A 330 24.63 -12.35 -9.15
N THR A 331 25.24 -12.01 -8.03
CA THR A 331 25.87 -12.98 -7.13
C THR A 331 24.87 -13.78 -6.31
N ALA A 332 23.81 -13.13 -5.85
CA ALA A 332 22.82 -13.76 -4.97
C ALA A 332 21.94 -14.83 -5.64
N GLY A 333 21.86 -14.84 -6.98
CA GLY A 333 21.19 -15.92 -7.72
C GLY A 333 21.94 -17.24 -7.72
N TYR A 334 23.27 -17.21 -7.48
CA TYR A 334 24.15 -18.38 -7.51
C TYR A 334 24.47 -18.94 -6.13
N ILE A 335 24.34 -18.13 -5.07
CA ILE A 335 24.67 -18.56 -3.70
C ILE A 335 23.39 -19.09 -3.04
N LYS A 336 23.37 -20.42 -2.83
CA LYS A 336 22.37 -21.08 -1.97
C LYS A 336 23.15 -21.71 -0.81
N PRO A 337 22.80 -21.37 0.44
CA PRO A 337 23.44 -22.03 1.59
C PRO A 337 23.10 -23.52 1.59
N TYR A 338 24.05 -24.36 2.01
CA TYR A 338 23.77 -25.78 2.23
C TYR A 338 22.83 -25.94 3.43
N ASP A 339 22.03 -27.01 3.43
CA ASP A 339 21.10 -27.32 4.53
C ASP A 339 21.83 -27.41 5.89
N LYS A 340 23.05 -27.99 5.91
CA LYS A 340 23.90 -28.02 7.12
C LYS A 340 24.15 -26.62 7.67
N THR A 341 24.53 -25.67 6.83
CA THR A 341 24.78 -24.27 7.22
C THR A 341 23.51 -23.61 7.77
N LEU A 342 22.36 -23.90 7.17
CA LEU A 342 21.08 -23.39 7.66
C LEU A 342 20.76 -23.97 9.05
N VAL A 343 20.93 -25.28 9.23
CA VAL A 343 20.70 -25.93 10.53
C VAL A 343 21.63 -25.36 11.60
N GLU A 344 22.90 -25.18 11.32
CA GLU A 344 23.89 -24.61 12.25
C GLU A 344 23.52 -23.16 12.62
N ALA A 345 23.16 -22.34 11.63
CA ALA A 345 22.79 -20.95 11.84
C ALA A 345 21.50 -20.80 12.65
N PHE A 346 20.47 -21.61 12.40
CA PHE A 346 19.25 -21.59 13.23
C PHE A 346 19.43 -22.22 14.61
N ALA A 347 20.41 -23.12 14.78
CA ALA A 347 20.74 -23.69 16.09
C ALA A 347 21.23 -22.62 17.08
N CYS A 348 21.85 -21.52 16.62
CA CYS A 348 22.24 -20.42 17.51
C CYS A 348 21.06 -19.77 18.21
N VAL A 349 19.90 -19.74 17.58
CA VAL A 349 18.66 -19.18 18.17
C VAL A 349 18.18 -20.05 19.33
N GLY A 350 18.26 -21.38 19.23
CA GLY A 350 17.94 -22.29 20.32
C GLY A 350 19.02 -22.32 21.44
N ARG A 351 20.27 -22.03 21.12
CA ARG A 351 21.40 -22.01 22.09
C ARG A 351 21.54 -20.69 22.84
N ALA A 352 20.85 -19.64 22.41
CA ALA A 352 20.86 -18.33 23.06
C ALA A 352 20.13 -18.31 24.43
N ARG A 353 19.77 -19.49 24.96
CA ARG A 353 19.21 -19.71 26.31
C ARG A 353 20.24 -19.55 27.40
#